data_aa7c579932e983d6b6b1bf0ad045ff0b
#
_entry.id   aa7c579932e983d6b6b1bf0ad045ff0b
#
_cell.length_a   1.000
_cell.length_b   1.000
_cell.length_c   1.000
_cell.angle_alpha   90.00
_cell.angle_beta   90.00
_cell.angle_gamma   90.00
#
_symmetry.space_group_name_H-M   'P 1'
#
loop_
_entity.id
_entity.type
_entity.pdbx_description
1 polymer ?
#
loop_
_entity_poly.entity_id
_entity_poly.type
_entity_poly.pdbx_seq_one_letter_code
_entity_poly.pdbx_strand_id
1 'polypeptide(L)'
;MPKILIVEDEINLRDVYSSRLEAESYTISVASNGEEALAVAVRDRPDLILLDVMLPKISGFDVLDIIRTTPEIAHTRVIMMTALSAPKDKERGEKLGVDKFLVKSQVTLEEVVSTIKSVLDSSAAATTQNEQVLGSTGTQRSASASTAEPAAPAPPANQPPANQPPAN
;
A
#
# COMPACT_ATOMS: atom_id res chain seq x y z
N MET A 1 -14.79 -1.25 -13.06
CA MET A 1 -13.57 -1.79 -13.69
C MET A 1 -12.39 -1.37 -12.83
N PRO A 2 -11.56 -2.31 -12.34
CA PRO A 2 -10.42 -1.95 -11.51
C PRO A 2 -9.41 -1.10 -12.29
N LYS A 3 -8.80 -0.14 -11.57
CA LYS A 3 -7.77 0.75 -12.12
C LYS A 3 -6.39 0.24 -11.73
N ILE A 4 -5.51 0.13 -12.70
CA ILE A 4 -4.12 -0.31 -12.47
C ILE A 4 -3.18 0.80 -12.91
N LEU A 5 -2.24 1.17 -12.04
CA LEU A 5 -1.12 2.03 -12.38
C LEU A 5 0.10 1.16 -12.69
N ILE A 6 0.67 1.32 -13.87
CA ILE A 6 1.91 0.67 -14.28
C ILE A 6 3.06 1.68 -14.17
N VAL A 7 4.05 1.34 -13.36
CA VAL A 7 5.25 2.16 -13.15
C VAL A 7 6.45 1.42 -13.71
N GLU A 8 6.87 1.81 -14.90
CA GLU A 8 7.93 1.18 -15.67
C GLU A 8 8.59 2.24 -16.56
N ASP A 9 9.90 2.36 -16.53
CA ASP A 9 10.64 3.35 -17.33
C ASP A 9 10.90 2.87 -18.77
N GLU A 10 10.95 1.55 -18.99
CA GLU A 10 11.09 0.98 -20.34
C GLU A 10 9.77 1.04 -21.09
N ILE A 11 9.72 1.86 -22.14
CA ILE A 11 8.51 2.12 -22.93
C ILE A 11 7.92 0.84 -23.51
N ASN A 12 8.74 0.00 -24.12
CA ASN A 12 8.27 -1.22 -24.77
C ASN A 12 7.62 -2.18 -23.76
N LEU A 13 8.23 -2.37 -22.61
CA LEU A 13 7.71 -3.25 -21.58
C LEU A 13 6.43 -2.69 -20.96
N ARG A 14 6.39 -1.39 -20.71
CA ARG A 14 5.20 -0.68 -20.25
C ARG A 14 4.01 -0.84 -21.21
N ASP A 15 4.25 -0.70 -22.52
CA ASP A 15 3.22 -0.84 -23.55
C ASP A 15 2.70 -2.28 -23.66
N VAL A 16 3.59 -3.27 -23.49
CA VAL A 16 3.20 -4.70 -23.45
C VAL A 16 2.27 -4.98 -22.28
N TYR A 17 2.62 -4.52 -21.08
CA TYR A 17 1.76 -4.69 -19.90
C TYR A 17 0.43 -3.94 -20.05
N SER A 18 0.48 -2.69 -20.54
CA SER A 18 -0.72 -1.88 -20.75
C SER A 18 -1.70 -2.56 -21.69
N SER A 19 -1.24 -2.93 -22.88
CA SER A 19 -2.08 -3.58 -23.90
C SER A 19 -2.68 -4.89 -23.41
N ARG A 20 -1.90 -5.69 -22.69
CA ARG A 20 -2.39 -6.98 -22.18
C ARG A 20 -3.43 -6.79 -21.07
N LEU A 21 -3.23 -5.85 -20.17
CA LEU A 21 -4.16 -5.59 -19.07
C LEU A 21 -5.43 -4.86 -19.55
N GLU A 22 -5.33 -3.98 -20.54
CA GLU A 22 -6.50 -3.38 -21.20
C GLU A 22 -7.38 -4.45 -21.86
N ALA A 23 -6.77 -5.46 -22.49
CA ALA A 23 -7.50 -6.60 -23.05
C ALA A 23 -8.27 -7.42 -22.00
N GLU A 24 -7.83 -7.39 -20.75
CA GLU A 24 -8.52 -7.97 -19.59
C GLU A 24 -9.55 -7.03 -18.96
N SER A 25 -9.85 -5.92 -19.62
CA SER A 25 -10.84 -4.91 -19.20
C SER A 25 -10.44 -4.11 -17.94
N TYR A 26 -9.15 -3.93 -17.69
CA TYR A 26 -8.66 -2.99 -16.67
C TYR A 26 -8.54 -1.57 -17.24
N THR A 27 -8.73 -0.57 -16.39
CA THR A 27 -8.41 0.83 -16.72
C THR A 27 -6.96 1.09 -16.35
N ILE A 28 -6.14 1.48 -17.33
CA ILE A 28 -4.70 1.62 -17.14
C ILE A 28 -4.28 3.08 -17.06
N SER A 29 -3.47 3.40 -16.07
CA SER A 29 -2.64 4.62 -15.99
C SER A 29 -1.18 4.19 -16.01
N VAL A 30 -0.32 5.04 -16.52
CA VAL A 30 1.12 4.76 -16.63
C VAL A 30 1.96 5.85 -16.01
N ALA A 31 3.14 5.49 -15.52
CA ALA A 31 4.17 6.40 -15.06
C ALA A 31 5.55 5.86 -15.44
N SER A 32 6.48 6.75 -15.77
CA SER A 32 7.83 6.42 -16.23
C SER A 32 8.91 6.56 -15.15
N ASN A 33 8.56 7.08 -14.00
CA ASN A 33 9.44 7.29 -12.86
C ASN A 33 8.66 7.37 -11.55
N GLY A 34 9.37 7.35 -10.42
CA GLY A 34 8.74 7.33 -9.10
C GLY A 34 7.96 8.60 -8.75
N GLU A 35 8.42 9.77 -9.16
CA GLU A 35 7.73 11.04 -8.90
C GLU A 35 6.39 11.10 -9.64
N GLU A 36 6.39 10.74 -10.91
CA GLU A 36 5.18 10.63 -11.73
C GLU A 36 4.21 9.59 -11.16
N ALA A 37 4.75 8.45 -10.72
CA ALA A 37 3.97 7.39 -10.10
C ALA A 37 3.19 7.87 -8.88
N LEU A 38 3.82 8.63 -8.00
CA LEU A 38 3.17 9.18 -6.80
C LEU A 38 2.10 10.21 -7.16
N ALA A 39 2.37 11.09 -8.12
CA ALA A 39 1.40 12.07 -8.58
C ALA A 39 0.16 11.40 -9.19
N VAL A 40 0.36 10.39 -10.05
CA VAL A 40 -0.72 9.62 -10.67
C VAL A 40 -1.48 8.81 -9.63
N ALA A 41 -0.78 8.18 -8.68
CA ALA A 41 -1.42 7.38 -7.63
C ALA A 41 -2.38 8.21 -6.76
N VAL A 42 -1.98 9.41 -6.37
CA VAL A 42 -2.85 10.31 -5.58
C VAL A 42 -4.03 10.83 -6.39
N ARG A 43 -3.79 11.19 -7.67
CA ARG A 43 -4.83 11.71 -8.57
C ARG A 43 -5.87 10.65 -8.94
N ASP A 44 -5.42 9.47 -9.38
CA ASP A 44 -6.28 8.45 -10.00
C ASP A 44 -6.78 7.40 -8.99
N ARG A 45 -6.11 7.28 -7.84
CA ARG A 45 -6.39 6.31 -6.77
C ARG A 45 -6.60 4.90 -7.34
N PRO A 46 -5.54 4.29 -7.90
CA PRO A 46 -5.64 2.96 -8.49
C PRO A 46 -5.94 1.89 -7.43
N ASP A 47 -6.59 0.82 -7.84
CA ASP A 47 -6.83 -0.36 -7.01
C ASP A 47 -5.56 -1.18 -6.82
N LEU A 48 -4.66 -1.13 -7.82
CA LEU A 48 -3.38 -1.84 -7.81
C LEU A 48 -2.31 -1.02 -8.54
N ILE A 49 -1.08 -1.09 -8.02
CA ILE A 49 0.12 -0.54 -8.65
C ILE A 49 1.07 -1.69 -9.00
N LEU A 50 1.41 -1.80 -10.28
CA LEU A 50 2.49 -2.65 -10.77
C LEU A 50 3.75 -1.79 -10.84
N LEU A 51 4.72 -2.05 -9.95
CA LEU A 51 5.82 -1.15 -9.64
C LEU A 51 7.18 -1.80 -9.90
N ASP A 52 7.94 -1.24 -10.82
CA ASP A 52 9.34 -1.64 -10.99
C ASP A 52 10.19 -1.17 -9.79
N VAL A 53 11.11 -2.03 -9.36
CA VAL A 53 12.13 -1.69 -8.36
C VAL A 53 13.15 -0.70 -8.90
N MET A 54 13.58 -0.89 -10.16
CA MET A 54 14.64 -0.13 -10.80
C MET A 54 14.08 1.05 -11.60
N LEU A 55 13.74 2.11 -10.91
CA LEU A 55 13.24 3.35 -11.53
C LEU A 55 14.29 4.46 -11.49
N PRO A 56 14.27 5.38 -12.46
CA PRO A 56 15.06 6.60 -12.38
C PRO A 56 14.51 7.53 -11.29
N LYS A 57 15.35 8.41 -10.76
CA LYS A 57 15.10 9.42 -9.73
C LYS A 57 14.82 8.82 -8.34
N ILE A 58 13.75 8.06 -8.18
CA ILE A 58 13.34 7.46 -6.90
C ILE A 58 13.15 5.96 -7.11
N SER A 59 13.75 5.14 -6.25
CA SER A 59 13.62 3.67 -6.35
C SER A 59 12.18 3.21 -6.08
N GLY A 60 11.79 2.06 -6.64
CA GLY A 60 10.48 1.48 -6.37
C GLY A 60 10.24 1.21 -4.87
N PHE A 61 11.27 0.91 -4.10
CA PHE A 61 11.13 0.75 -2.64
C PHE A 61 10.78 2.06 -1.95
N ASP A 62 11.38 3.17 -2.36
CA ASP A 62 11.09 4.49 -1.78
C ASP A 62 9.68 4.95 -2.18
N VAL A 63 9.25 4.66 -3.42
CA VAL A 63 7.87 4.87 -3.88
C VAL A 63 6.88 4.07 -3.01
N LEU A 64 7.17 2.79 -2.75
CA LEU A 64 6.31 1.95 -1.89
C LEU A 64 6.21 2.50 -0.47
N ASP A 65 7.32 2.94 0.12
CA ASP A 65 7.34 3.54 1.46
C ASP A 65 6.46 4.79 1.51
N ILE A 66 6.59 5.67 0.53
CA ILE A 66 5.74 6.88 0.42
C ILE A 66 4.27 6.51 0.24
N ILE A 67 3.94 5.51 -0.59
CA ILE A 67 2.57 5.03 -0.76
C ILE A 67 2.00 4.58 0.59
N ARG A 68 2.72 3.78 1.36
CA ARG A 68 2.27 3.24 2.66
C ARG A 68 2.10 4.31 3.74
N THR A 69 2.84 5.41 3.63
CA THR A 69 2.76 6.56 4.56
C THR A 69 1.81 7.66 4.09
N THR A 70 1.23 7.56 2.90
CA THR A 70 0.26 8.51 2.35
C THR A 70 -1.16 7.98 2.56
N PRO A 71 -1.98 8.58 3.46
CA PRO A 71 -3.27 8.01 3.88
C PRO A 71 -4.24 7.70 2.73
N GLU A 72 -4.26 8.56 1.70
CA GLU A 72 -5.20 8.45 0.57
C GLU A 72 -4.95 7.21 -0.31
N ILE A 73 -3.73 6.70 -0.30
CA ILE A 73 -3.28 5.57 -1.15
C ILE A 73 -2.59 4.45 -0.36
N ALA A 74 -2.52 4.56 0.97
CA ALA A 74 -1.82 3.59 1.83
C ALA A 74 -2.33 2.15 1.67
N HIS A 75 -3.58 1.98 1.31
CA HIS A 75 -4.24 0.68 1.15
C HIS A 75 -4.20 0.14 -0.28
N THR A 76 -3.67 0.91 -1.23
CA THR A 76 -3.52 0.45 -2.61
C THR A 76 -2.66 -0.82 -2.68
N ARG A 77 -3.11 -1.81 -3.43
CA ARG A 77 -2.35 -3.04 -3.65
C ARG A 77 -1.10 -2.74 -4.47
N VAL A 78 0.02 -3.32 -4.07
CA VAL A 78 1.29 -3.12 -4.77
C VAL A 78 1.93 -4.46 -5.10
N ILE A 79 2.20 -4.66 -6.38
CA ILE A 79 3.03 -5.76 -6.89
C ILE A 79 4.34 -5.14 -7.34
N MET A 80 5.45 -5.54 -6.72
CA MET A 80 6.77 -5.10 -7.15
C MET A 80 7.37 -6.07 -8.15
N MET A 81 8.06 -5.52 -9.14
CA MET A 81 8.79 -6.28 -10.14
C MET A 81 10.26 -5.90 -10.14
N THR A 82 11.14 -6.89 -10.23
CA THR A 82 12.59 -6.67 -10.29
C THR A 82 13.21 -7.46 -11.42
N ALA A 83 14.25 -6.90 -12.03
CA ALA A 83 15.06 -7.62 -13.02
C ALA A 83 15.95 -8.68 -12.36
N LEU A 84 16.33 -8.51 -11.10
CA LEU A 84 17.27 -9.35 -10.37
C LEU A 84 16.60 -9.98 -9.14
N SER A 85 16.86 -11.26 -8.94
CA SER A 85 16.40 -12.01 -7.78
C SER A 85 17.41 -11.87 -6.63
N ALA A 86 17.38 -10.75 -5.91
CA ALA A 86 18.15 -10.58 -4.69
C ALA A 86 17.27 -10.89 -3.46
N PRO A 87 17.65 -11.86 -2.59
CA PRO A 87 16.86 -12.18 -1.39
C PRO A 87 16.58 -10.97 -0.49
N LYS A 88 17.54 -10.05 -0.40
CA LYS A 88 17.41 -8.79 0.37
C LYS A 88 16.32 -7.86 -0.19
N ASP A 89 16.13 -7.84 -1.49
CA ASP A 89 15.10 -7.01 -2.13
C ASP A 89 13.70 -7.52 -1.81
N LYS A 90 13.52 -8.84 -1.85
CA LYS A 90 12.28 -9.47 -1.46
C LYS A 90 11.95 -9.19 0.01
N GLU A 91 12.91 -9.37 0.91
CA GLU A 91 12.76 -9.08 2.34
C GLU A 91 12.41 -7.60 2.58
N ARG A 92 13.07 -6.68 1.87
CA ARG A 92 12.79 -5.24 1.95
C ARG A 92 11.36 -4.92 1.50
N GLY A 93 10.92 -5.49 0.38
CA GLY A 93 9.55 -5.33 -0.11
C GLY A 93 8.51 -5.85 0.88
N GLU A 94 8.74 -7.02 1.47
CA GLU A 94 7.86 -7.62 2.48
C GLU A 94 7.75 -6.74 3.74
N LYS A 95 8.86 -6.19 4.23
CA LYS A 95 8.89 -5.25 5.37
C LYS A 95 8.13 -3.96 5.09
N LEU A 96 8.15 -3.48 3.86
CA LEU A 96 7.41 -2.29 3.42
C LEU A 96 5.93 -2.57 3.10
N GLY A 97 5.49 -3.81 3.20
CA GLY A 97 4.09 -4.18 2.99
C GLY A 97 3.70 -4.31 1.52
N VAL A 98 4.58 -4.88 0.69
CA VAL A 98 4.24 -5.28 -0.69
C VAL A 98 3.26 -6.44 -0.67
N ASP A 99 2.28 -6.45 -1.57
CA ASP A 99 1.34 -7.58 -1.68
C ASP A 99 1.94 -8.77 -2.41
N LYS A 100 2.76 -8.52 -3.44
CA LYS A 100 3.52 -9.55 -4.18
C LYS A 100 4.84 -8.97 -4.70
N PHE A 101 5.84 -9.85 -4.79
CA PHE A 101 7.15 -9.54 -5.34
C PHE A 101 7.45 -10.53 -6.47
N LEU A 102 7.68 -10.04 -7.68
CA LEU A 102 7.92 -10.84 -8.87
C LEU A 102 9.30 -10.54 -9.46
N VAL A 103 9.94 -11.56 -10.03
CA VAL A 103 11.20 -11.42 -10.77
C VAL A 103 10.88 -11.46 -12.26
N LYS A 104 11.13 -10.35 -12.99
CA LYS A 104 10.79 -10.19 -14.42
C LYS A 104 11.28 -11.34 -15.30
N SER A 105 12.48 -11.88 -15.03
CA SER A 105 13.06 -12.99 -15.78
C SER A 105 12.46 -14.37 -15.46
N GLN A 106 11.67 -14.48 -14.40
CA GLN A 106 11.11 -15.74 -13.93
C GLN A 106 9.59 -15.85 -14.11
N VAL A 107 8.94 -14.78 -14.55
CA VAL A 107 7.49 -14.74 -14.76
C VAL A 107 7.16 -14.43 -16.21
N THR A 108 6.12 -15.06 -16.69
CA THR A 108 5.52 -14.76 -17.99
C THR A 108 4.50 -13.62 -17.86
N LEU A 109 4.13 -13.01 -18.96
CA LEU A 109 3.08 -11.98 -18.99
C LEU A 109 1.75 -12.51 -18.43
N GLU A 110 1.42 -13.77 -18.74
CA GLU A 110 0.21 -14.44 -18.23
C GLU A 110 0.25 -14.64 -16.71
N GLU A 111 1.41 -14.93 -16.14
CA GLU A 111 1.59 -15.06 -14.70
C GLU A 111 1.45 -13.70 -14.00
N VAL A 112 1.92 -12.62 -14.62
CA VAL A 112 1.70 -11.26 -14.11
C VAL A 112 0.21 -10.95 -14.07
N VAL A 113 -0.53 -11.21 -15.15
CA VAL A 113 -1.98 -11.01 -15.24
C VAL A 113 -2.72 -11.84 -14.19
N SER A 114 -2.36 -13.12 -14.05
CA SER A 114 -2.95 -14.03 -13.07
C SER A 114 -2.69 -13.57 -11.63
N THR A 115 -1.48 -13.08 -11.35
CA THR A 115 -1.12 -12.53 -10.04
C THR A 115 -1.93 -11.27 -9.72
N ILE A 116 -2.10 -10.37 -10.69
CA ILE A 116 -2.91 -9.16 -10.53
C ILE A 116 -4.37 -9.53 -10.19
N LYS A 117 -4.97 -10.46 -10.93
CA LYS A 117 -6.31 -10.96 -10.65
C LYS A 117 -6.43 -11.51 -9.22
N SER A 118 -5.50 -12.38 -8.83
CA SER A 118 -5.49 -12.98 -7.49
C SER A 118 -5.38 -11.95 -6.37
N VAL A 119 -4.55 -10.92 -6.54
CA VAL A 119 -4.36 -9.85 -5.55
C VAL A 119 -5.62 -8.98 -5.44
N LEU A 120 -6.27 -8.66 -6.56
CA LEU A 120 -7.52 -7.89 -6.57
C LEU A 120 -8.70 -8.68 -5.99
N ASP A 121 -8.82 -9.97 -6.31
CA ASP A 121 -9.90 -10.85 -5.82
C ASP A 121 -9.81 -11.07 -4.30
N SER A 122 -8.60 -11.15 -3.74
CA SER A 122 -8.40 -11.26 -2.30
C SER A 122 -8.94 -10.05 -1.53
N SER A 123 -9.04 -8.89 -2.17
CA SER A 123 -9.64 -7.68 -1.59
C SER A 123 -11.18 -7.75 -1.55
N ALA A 124 -11.81 -8.35 -2.56
CA ALA A 124 -13.26 -8.50 -2.62
C ALA A 124 -13.80 -9.41 -1.50
N ALA A 125 -13.04 -10.45 -1.14
CA ALA A 125 -13.41 -11.39 -0.08
C ALA A 125 -13.36 -10.76 1.33
N ALA A 126 -12.49 -9.78 1.56
CA ALA A 126 -12.37 -9.10 2.85
C ALA A 126 -13.53 -8.12 3.12
N THR A 127 -14.16 -7.58 2.09
CA THR A 127 -15.29 -6.63 2.23
C THR A 127 -16.60 -7.35 2.53
N THR A 128 -16.76 -8.62 2.13
CA THR A 128 -18.01 -9.37 2.31
C THR A 128 -18.19 -9.96 3.72
N GLN A 129 -17.15 -10.00 4.54
CA GLN A 129 -17.24 -10.54 5.91
C GLN A 129 -17.62 -9.51 6.98
N ASN A 130 -17.72 -8.23 6.65
CA ASN A 130 -18.06 -7.19 7.62
C ASN A 130 -19.53 -6.74 7.58
N GLU A 131 -20.38 -7.33 6.73
CA GLU A 131 -21.82 -7.00 6.64
C GLU A 131 -22.76 -8.02 7.29
N GLN A 132 -22.26 -9.06 7.93
CA GLN A 132 -23.12 -10.12 8.51
C GLN A 132 -23.17 -10.15 10.04
N VAL A 133 -22.82 -9.08 10.73
CA VAL A 133 -23.01 -8.99 12.20
C VAL A 133 -23.79 -7.75 12.61
N LEU A 134 -24.96 -7.53 12.00
CA LEU A 134 -25.97 -6.61 12.53
C LEU A 134 -27.36 -7.14 12.18
N GLY A 135 -27.83 -8.06 12.99
CA GLY A 135 -29.23 -8.49 12.88
C GLY A 135 -29.54 -9.74 13.69
N SER A 136 -29.58 -9.64 14.99
CA SER A 136 -30.55 -10.40 15.77
C SER A 136 -30.76 -9.78 17.15
N THR A 137 -31.91 -9.20 17.30
CA THR A 137 -32.61 -8.74 18.48
C THR A 137 -32.67 -9.79 19.60
N GLY A 138 -32.52 -9.31 20.82
CA GLY A 138 -32.85 -10.09 22.02
C GLY A 138 -32.88 -9.20 23.26
N THR A 139 -34.03 -8.60 23.48
CA THR A 139 -34.46 -7.92 24.70
C THR A 139 -34.22 -8.79 25.94
N GLN A 140 -33.62 -8.23 27.00
CA GLN A 140 -34.23 -8.25 28.35
C GLN A 140 -33.49 -7.37 29.36
N ARG A 141 -34.32 -6.70 30.10
CA ARG A 141 -34.14 -5.79 31.25
C ARG A 141 -33.34 -6.44 32.40
N SER A 142 -32.54 -5.70 33.13
CA SER A 142 -32.91 -5.24 34.48
C SER A 142 -31.79 -4.50 35.21
N ALA A 143 -32.12 -3.36 35.70
CA ALA A 143 -31.61 -2.50 36.70
C ALA A 143 -30.63 -3.08 37.75
N SER A 144 -29.58 -2.34 38.08
CA SER A 144 -29.45 -1.71 39.41
C SER A 144 -28.20 -0.82 39.52
N ALA A 145 -28.39 0.30 40.09
CA ALA A 145 -27.50 1.38 40.46
C ALA A 145 -26.35 0.96 41.41
N SER A 146 -25.20 1.65 41.31
CA SER A 146 -24.59 2.36 42.43
C SER A 146 -23.26 2.99 42.07
N THR A 147 -23.22 4.30 42.02
CA THR A 147 -22.38 5.24 42.77
C THR A 147 -20.89 4.90 42.89
N ALA A 148 -20.02 5.71 42.30
CA ALA A 148 -19.05 6.60 42.93
C ALA A 148 -17.99 7.09 41.97
N GLU A 149 -17.98 8.38 41.75
CA GLU A 149 -16.89 9.27 41.42
C GLU A 149 -16.05 9.53 42.70
N PRO A 150 -14.89 10.20 42.72
CA PRO A 150 -14.00 10.74 41.70
C PRO A 150 -12.50 10.49 42.03
N ALA A 151 -11.61 10.89 41.17
CA ALA A 151 -10.45 11.75 41.43
C ALA A 151 -9.34 11.60 40.38
N ALA A 152 -9.12 12.66 39.65
CA ALA A 152 -7.83 12.98 39.07
C ALA A 152 -6.90 13.51 40.18
N PRO A 153 -5.59 13.43 40.01
CA PRO A 153 -4.89 14.62 39.58
C PRO A 153 -3.74 14.39 38.57
N ALA A 154 -3.50 15.44 37.82
CA ALA A 154 -2.44 15.65 36.87
C ALA A 154 -1.09 16.00 37.54
N PRO A 155 -0.07 16.29 36.77
CA PRO A 155 1.33 15.81 36.86
C PRO A 155 2.26 16.81 37.54
N PRO A 156 3.55 16.54 37.59
CA PRO A 156 4.46 17.65 37.48
C PRO A 156 5.50 17.47 36.35
N ALA A 157 5.71 18.58 35.70
CA ALA A 157 6.77 18.88 34.79
C ALA A 157 8.15 18.68 35.44
N ASN A 158 9.10 18.15 34.64
CA ASN A 158 10.49 18.35 34.95
C ASN A 158 11.21 18.70 33.63
N GLN A 159 11.63 19.96 33.57
CA GLN A 159 12.53 20.48 32.53
C GLN A 159 13.97 20.13 32.91
N PRO A 160 14.82 19.75 31.98
CA PRO A 160 16.25 19.72 32.21
C PRO A 160 16.89 21.08 31.87
N PRO A 161 17.98 21.44 32.56
CA PRO A 161 18.61 22.74 32.38
C PRO A 161 19.53 22.82 31.17
N ALA A 162 19.54 24.02 30.60
CA ALA A 162 20.46 24.45 29.57
C ALA A 162 21.92 24.32 30.00
N ASN A 163 22.77 23.78 29.12
CA ASN A 163 24.21 23.88 29.28
C ASN A 163 24.77 24.65 28.10
N GLN A 164 25.35 25.79 28.41
CA GLN A 164 26.06 26.69 27.51
C GLN A 164 27.49 26.15 27.22
N PRO A 165 28.06 26.43 26.05
CA PRO A 165 29.42 26.08 25.73
C PRO A 165 30.42 27.13 26.28
N PRO A 166 31.63 26.75 26.70
CA PRO A 166 32.67 27.72 27.02
C PRO A 166 33.40 28.19 25.76
N ALA A 167 33.65 29.48 25.76
CA ALA A 167 34.54 30.14 24.84
C ALA A 167 36.03 29.81 25.13
N ASN A 168 36.81 29.51 24.09
CA ASN A 168 38.14 30.06 23.89
C ASN A 168 38.64 29.74 22.47
#